data_bd162991c0b76f88cdaa0d8bd9e2b269
#
_entry.id   bd162991c0b76f88cdaa0d8bd9e2b269
#
_cell.length_a   1.000
_cell.length_b   1.000
_cell.length_c   1.000
_cell.angle_alpha   90.00
_cell.angle_beta   90.00
_cell.angle_gamma   90.00
#
_symmetry.space_group_name_H-M   'P 1'
#
loop_
_entity.id
_entity.type
_entity.pdbx_description
1 polymer ?
#
loop_
_entity_poly.entity_id
_entity_poly.type
_entity_poly.pdbx_seq_one_letter_code
_entity_poly.pdbx_strand_id
1 'polypeptide(L)'
;MKRLTDLVRRVSAAAETLTGKRFGIFVASSLVATSAIVAAAMTNSNGLGPLAGVLGRSLAANSAPAPVEPTPQPRTQGAATGGASQPAAGSGTASPASSPAPAPLPAPESTPPSEPEEPAPTPEAPLPEAGRIKHVFVISVASSGYEAAFGDAPQMPYLAQTLRPQGLLLSNYSLLDEAALPNSIAAVSGQRPNADTRADCPTYTEFPPGAKVSSSGVISGSGCVYPVETLSLADQLAGGRFSWHAYMEGMSDEAGAPENCVHPEPEVAETPVTGGYSSRLNPFTHFHSLLDLGDCATNDVPLTELEKDLKKVTTTANYSYISPDLCDAGFAGQCPAGTPEGAAAADAFLAQWVPKILASPAYKADGLLVVTFGAANPPPQADPAVPAPAAPADPLKVGTLLVSQFVSPGSSDGVAYDPYSLLRSTEELFGLTSLAAASSTKVRSFALALLG
;
A
#
# COMPACT_ATOMS: atom_id res chain seq x y z
N MET A 1 -38.99 -7.40 36.16
CA MET A 1 -39.77 -7.26 34.91
C MET A 1 -40.32 -5.87 34.67
N LYS A 2 -41.11 -5.26 35.58
CA LYS A 2 -41.66 -3.89 35.37
C LYS A 2 -40.62 -2.80 35.03
N ARG A 3 -39.46 -2.77 35.68
CA ARG A 3 -38.41 -1.75 35.43
C ARG A 3 -37.76 -1.87 34.04
N LEU A 4 -37.67 -3.08 33.48
CA LEU A 4 -37.11 -3.30 32.15
C LEU A 4 -38.11 -2.86 31.06
N THR A 5 -39.38 -3.13 31.26
CA THR A 5 -40.47 -2.72 30.35
C THR A 5 -40.62 -1.20 30.29
N ASP A 6 -40.42 -0.51 31.42
CA ASP A 6 -40.42 0.96 31.47
C ASP A 6 -39.21 1.60 30.82
N LEU A 7 -38.03 0.95 30.88
CA LEU A 7 -36.82 1.38 30.21
C LEU A 7 -36.97 1.26 28.69
N VAL A 8 -37.45 0.12 28.20
CA VAL A 8 -37.69 -0.12 26.76
C VAL A 8 -38.70 0.89 26.19
N ARG A 9 -39.79 1.20 26.94
CA ARG A 9 -40.75 2.22 26.52
C ARG A 9 -40.16 3.63 26.45
N ARG A 10 -39.26 3.99 27.36
CA ARG A 10 -38.59 5.31 27.36
C ARG A 10 -37.58 5.45 26.21
N VAL A 11 -36.87 4.38 25.88
CA VAL A 11 -35.94 4.35 24.76
C VAL A 11 -36.68 4.42 23.41
N SER A 12 -37.80 3.70 23.26
CA SER A 12 -38.63 3.77 22.04
C SER A 12 -39.22 5.16 21.81
N ALA A 13 -39.73 5.81 22.88
CA ALA A 13 -40.29 7.16 22.80
C ALA A 13 -39.20 8.23 22.46
N ALA A 14 -37.98 8.04 22.90
CA ALA A 14 -36.85 8.94 22.57
C ALA A 14 -36.40 8.78 21.12
N ALA A 15 -36.47 7.57 20.54
CA ALA A 15 -36.12 7.30 19.16
C ALA A 15 -37.11 7.91 18.15
N GLU A 16 -38.38 7.94 18.48
CA GLU A 16 -39.43 8.52 17.63
C GLU A 16 -39.36 10.06 17.54
N THR A 17 -38.75 10.72 18.52
CA THR A 17 -38.64 12.18 18.56
C THR A 17 -37.39 12.70 17.85
N LEU A 18 -36.38 11.85 17.53
CA LEU A 18 -35.09 12.28 17.00
C LEU A 18 -34.89 12.06 15.49
N THR A 19 -35.71 11.22 14.82
CA THR A 19 -35.46 10.92 13.40
C THR A 19 -36.76 10.52 12.67
N GLY A 20 -36.86 10.94 11.39
CA GLY A 20 -37.97 10.61 10.50
C GLY A 20 -38.12 9.09 10.26
N LYS A 21 -39.28 8.69 9.82
CA LYS A 21 -39.80 7.29 9.69
C LYS A 21 -38.87 6.21 9.12
N ARG A 22 -37.77 6.59 8.46
CA ARG A 22 -36.82 5.62 7.85
C ARG A 22 -35.78 5.09 8.83
N PHE A 23 -35.44 5.82 9.90
CA PHE A 23 -34.48 5.38 10.91
C PHE A 23 -35.08 4.45 11.96
N GLY A 24 -36.39 4.59 12.22
CA GLY A 24 -37.10 3.79 13.21
C GLY A 24 -37.20 2.29 12.88
N ILE A 25 -37.16 1.92 11.58
CA ILE A 25 -37.29 0.52 11.15
C ILE A 25 -35.98 -0.25 11.42
N PHE A 26 -34.82 0.37 11.23
CA PHE A 26 -33.52 -0.28 11.47
C PHE A 26 -33.22 -0.49 12.96
N VAL A 27 -33.54 0.48 13.80
CA VAL A 27 -33.36 0.37 15.27
C VAL A 27 -34.34 -0.63 15.89
N ALA A 28 -35.55 -0.72 15.36
CA ALA A 28 -36.54 -1.70 15.83
C ALA A 28 -36.13 -3.15 15.50
N SER A 29 -35.52 -3.38 14.34
CA SER A 29 -35.05 -4.71 13.93
C SER A 29 -33.88 -5.21 14.80
N SER A 30 -32.96 -4.34 15.17
CA SER A 30 -31.79 -4.69 16.02
C SER A 30 -32.22 -4.96 17.47
N LEU A 31 -33.22 -4.22 17.99
CA LEU A 31 -33.77 -4.43 19.35
C LEU A 31 -34.58 -5.72 19.47
N VAL A 32 -35.27 -6.13 18.42
CA VAL A 32 -36.05 -7.40 18.42
C VAL A 32 -35.08 -8.61 18.39
N ALA A 33 -34.00 -8.53 17.64
CA ALA A 33 -33.00 -9.59 17.60
C ALA A 33 -32.30 -9.80 18.96
N THR A 34 -31.87 -8.73 19.63
CA THR A 34 -31.28 -8.79 20.99
C THR A 34 -32.29 -9.28 22.05
N SER A 35 -33.57 -8.93 21.95
CA SER A 35 -34.57 -9.41 22.87
C SER A 35 -34.87 -10.91 22.70
N ALA A 36 -34.80 -11.44 21.50
CA ALA A 36 -34.98 -12.87 21.23
C ALA A 36 -33.84 -13.72 21.80
N ILE A 37 -32.60 -13.25 21.73
CA ILE A 37 -31.42 -13.93 22.27
C ILE A 37 -31.49 -13.99 23.82
N VAL A 38 -31.89 -12.91 24.49
CA VAL A 38 -32.03 -12.90 25.95
C VAL A 38 -33.22 -13.76 26.42
N ALA A 39 -34.31 -13.85 25.67
CA ALA A 39 -35.44 -14.72 25.99
C ALA A 39 -35.07 -16.20 25.82
N ALA A 40 -34.30 -16.57 24.81
CA ALA A 40 -33.81 -17.95 24.60
C ALA A 40 -32.86 -18.41 25.71
N ALA A 41 -32.04 -17.50 26.26
CA ALA A 41 -31.15 -17.81 27.39
C ALA A 41 -31.86 -18.04 28.72
N MET A 42 -33.04 -17.46 28.91
CA MET A 42 -33.83 -17.61 30.18
C MET A 42 -34.77 -18.81 30.20
N THR A 43 -35.07 -19.43 29.08
CA THR A 43 -35.96 -20.62 29.02
C THR A 43 -35.24 -21.94 29.13
N ASN A 44 -33.90 -21.97 29.13
CA ASN A 44 -33.12 -23.21 29.16
C ASN A 44 -32.34 -23.40 30.46
N SER A 45 -33.00 -23.13 31.59
CA SER A 45 -32.38 -23.27 32.93
C SER A 45 -32.18 -24.71 33.43
N ASN A 46 -32.51 -25.72 32.63
CA ASN A 46 -32.38 -27.16 33.01
C ASN A 46 -31.23 -27.91 32.32
N GLY A 47 -30.24 -27.22 31.71
CA GLY A 47 -29.22 -27.85 30.89
C GLY A 47 -27.76 -27.53 31.27
N LEU A 48 -27.44 -27.23 32.54
CA LEU A 48 -26.06 -26.94 32.95
C LEU A 48 -25.19 -28.17 33.32
N GLY A 49 -25.73 -29.40 33.12
CA GLY A 49 -25.01 -30.63 33.45
C GLY A 49 -23.76 -30.99 32.62
N PRO A 50 -23.65 -30.67 31.32
CA PRO A 50 -22.46 -31.06 30.51
C PRO A 50 -21.29 -30.08 30.55
N LEU A 51 -21.52 -28.78 30.89
CA LEU A 51 -20.44 -27.77 30.79
C LEU A 51 -19.52 -27.72 32.02
N ALA A 52 -19.93 -28.22 33.15
CA ALA A 52 -19.10 -28.31 34.36
C ALA A 52 -17.91 -29.33 34.20
N GLY A 53 -18.06 -30.30 33.32
CA GLY A 53 -17.01 -31.31 33.05
C GLY A 53 -15.86 -30.84 32.15
N VAL A 54 -16.08 -29.77 31.35
CA VAL A 54 -15.06 -29.29 30.42
C VAL A 54 -14.15 -28.24 31.07
N LEU A 55 -14.71 -27.39 31.95
CA LEU A 55 -13.92 -26.37 32.68
C LEU A 55 -13.04 -26.97 33.80
N GLY A 56 -13.35 -28.18 34.34
CA GLY A 56 -12.56 -28.83 35.37
C GLY A 56 -11.31 -29.55 34.88
N ARG A 57 -11.15 -29.80 33.58
CA ARG A 57 -9.97 -30.47 33.01
C ARG A 57 -8.90 -29.52 32.45
N SER A 58 -9.18 -28.23 32.28
CA SER A 58 -8.22 -27.31 31.72
C SER A 58 -7.31 -26.62 32.75
N LEU A 59 -7.53 -26.81 34.04
CA LEU A 59 -6.73 -26.17 35.09
C LEU A 59 -5.67 -27.09 35.74
N ALA A 60 -5.50 -28.33 35.24
CA ALA A 60 -4.56 -29.31 35.86
C ALA A 60 -3.30 -29.61 35.03
N ALA A 61 -3.05 -28.90 33.92
CA ALA A 61 -1.89 -29.18 33.09
C ALA A 61 -1.23 -27.89 32.58
N ASN A 62 -0.58 -27.14 33.47
CA ASN A 62 0.51 -26.24 33.11
C ASN A 62 1.24 -25.80 34.39
N SER A 63 2.04 -26.68 34.94
CA SER A 63 3.17 -26.29 35.82
C SER A 63 4.43 -26.40 34.97
N ALA A 64 4.80 -25.25 34.37
CA ALA A 64 6.10 -25.13 33.72
C ALA A 64 7.21 -24.97 34.77
N PRO A 65 8.40 -25.56 34.58
CA PRO A 65 9.52 -25.37 35.48
C PRO A 65 10.10 -23.97 35.38
N ALA A 66 10.55 -23.46 36.51
CA ALA A 66 11.14 -22.13 36.67
C ALA A 66 12.39 -21.90 35.78
N PRO A 67 12.64 -20.64 35.35
CA PRO A 67 13.83 -20.30 34.58
C PRO A 67 15.11 -20.48 35.41
N VAL A 68 16.11 -21.11 34.83
CA VAL A 68 17.46 -21.25 35.38
C VAL A 68 18.22 -19.93 35.11
N GLU A 69 18.68 -19.25 36.14
CA GLU A 69 19.58 -18.09 36.05
C GLU A 69 20.91 -18.48 35.40
N PRO A 70 21.45 -17.66 34.50
CA PRO A 70 22.79 -17.90 33.96
C PRO A 70 23.86 -17.45 34.93
N THR A 71 24.76 -18.37 35.24
CA THR A 71 25.99 -18.16 36.05
C THR A 71 26.93 -17.19 35.34
N PRO A 72 27.56 -16.22 36.04
CA PRO A 72 28.49 -15.30 35.39
C PRO A 72 29.85 -15.95 35.14
N GLN A 73 30.33 -15.81 33.90
CA GLN A 73 31.70 -16.17 33.52
C GLN A 73 32.73 -15.12 33.99
N PRO A 74 33.93 -15.49 34.36
CA PRO A 74 34.93 -14.57 34.88
C PRO A 74 35.62 -13.77 33.76
N ARG A 75 35.76 -12.47 33.99
CA ARG A 75 36.58 -11.58 33.15
C ARG A 75 38.07 -11.88 33.38
N THR A 76 38.76 -12.19 32.31
CA THR A 76 40.21 -12.16 32.27
C THR A 76 40.69 -10.72 32.06
N GLN A 77 41.42 -10.20 33.00
CA GLN A 77 42.22 -8.97 32.92
C GLN A 77 43.45 -9.23 32.07
N GLY A 78 43.66 -8.44 31.04
CA GLY A 78 44.91 -8.34 30.30
C GLY A 78 45.53 -6.94 30.51
N ALA A 79 46.73 -6.97 31.01
CA ALA A 79 47.48 -5.84 31.60
C ALA A 79 47.94 -4.79 30.55
N ALA A 80 48.12 -3.59 31.09
CA ALA A 80 48.69 -2.40 30.47
C ALA A 80 50.23 -2.47 30.33
N THR A 81 50.73 -1.84 29.27
CA THR A 81 52.05 -1.14 29.24
C THR A 81 51.86 -0.04 28.21
N GLY A 82 51.99 1.22 28.45
CA GLY A 82 53.10 1.94 29.07
C GLY A 82 53.84 2.70 27.98
N GLY A 83 53.75 4.04 27.96
CA GLY A 83 54.56 4.84 27.04
C GLY A 83 54.15 6.32 27.03
N ALA A 84 54.57 7.03 28.05
CA ALA A 84 54.51 8.49 28.12
C ALA A 84 55.58 9.16 27.23
N SER A 85 55.25 10.33 26.69
CA SER A 85 56.18 11.45 26.54
C SER A 85 55.46 12.71 26.03
N GLN A 86 55.27 13.68 26.90
CA GLN A 86 55.44 15.11 26.70
C GLN A 86 56.89 15.44 27.13
N PRO A 87 57.56 16.61 26.84
CA PRO A 87 57.02 17.96 26.67
C PRO A 87 57.81 18.89 25.70
N ALA A 88 57.49 20.15 25.72
CA ALA A 88 58.22 21.42 25.75
C ALA A 88 57.71 22.41 24.70
N ALA A 89 57.10 23.51 25.02
CA ALA A 89 57.51 24.80 25.54
C ALA A 89 58.54 25.57 24.72
N GLY A 90 58.17 26.76 24.31
CA GLY A 90 59.03 27.82 23.74
C GLY A 90 58.19 28.95 23.19
N SER A 91 57.79 29.93 24.03
CA SER A 91 58.37 31.27 24.20
C SER A 91 58.55 32.03 22.88
N GLY A 92 57.71 33.02 22.60
CA GLY A 92 57.87 34.39 23.03
C GLY A 92 58.42 35.25 21.91
N THR A 93 57.71 36.32 21.59
CA THR A 93 58.29 37.68 21.68
C THR A 93 57.34 38.73 21.10
N ALA A 94 57.35 39.84 21.76
CA ALA A 94 56.47 40.98 21.65
C ALA A 94 56.75 41.88 20.43
N SER A 95 55.72 42.61 20.14
CA SER A 95 55.50 43.92 19.50
C SER A 95 56.74 44.81 19.23
N PRO A 96 56.67 45.71 18.23
CA PRO A 96 56.32 47.06 18.60
C PRO A 96 55.29 47.77 17.67
N ALA A 97 54.68 48.75 18.27
CA ALA A 97 53.77 49.72 17.69
C ALA A 97 54.41 50.64 16.64
N SER A 98 53.67 51.02 15.64
CA SER A 98 53.97 52.15 14.76
C SER A 98 52.71 52.97 14.51
N SER A 99 52.94 54.28 14.63
CA SER A 99 52.03 55.41 14.58
C SER A 99 51.26 55.59 13.28
N PRO A 100 50.23 56.46 13.29
CA PRO A 100 49.21 56.54 12.24
C PRO A 100 49.64 57.38 11.04
N ALA A 101 49.30 56.93 9.83
CA ALA A 101 49.38 57.68 8.59
C ALA A 101 48.03 58.38 8.25
N PRO A 102 48.04 59.48 7.52
CA PRO A 102 46.90 60.36 7.33
C PRO A 102 45.82 59.81 6.43
N ALA A 103 44.56 60.28 6.65
CA ALA A 103 43.37 59.92 5.91
C ALA A 103 43.43 60.20 4.43
N PRO A 104 42.96 59.32 3.57
CA PRO A 104 42.72 59.58 2.17
C PRO A 104 41.37 60.26 1.95
N LEU A 105 41.33 61.15 0.93
CA LEU A 105 40.17 61.86 0.42
C LEU A 105 39.04 60.89 -0.04
N PRO A 106 37.74 61.34 -0.04
CA PRO A 106 36.64 60.51 -0.44
C PRO A 106 36.72 60.17 -1.93
N ALA A 107 36.65 58.91 -2.27
CA ALA A 107 36.49 58.40 -3.59
C ALA A 107 35.05 58.60 -4.08
N PRO A 108 34.78 58.71 -5.39
CA PRO A 108 33.44 58.94 -5.94
C PRO A 108 32.54 57.71 -5.63
N GLU A 109 31.28 58.00 -5.29
CA GLU A 109 30.22 57.05 -5.07
C GLU A 109 30.09 56.10 -6.30
N SER A 110 30.45 54.86 -6.14
CA SER A 110 30.14 53.83 -7.11
C SER A 110 28.70 53.38 -6.86
N THR A 111 27.87 53.51 -7.86
CA THR A 111 26.55 52.94 -7.97
C THR A 111 26.64 51.44 -7.68
N PRO A 112 25.79 50.83 -6.82
CA PRO A 112 25.78 49.44 -6.59
C PRO A 112 25.48 48.68 -7.90
N PRO A 113 26.13 47.51 -8.16
CA PRO A 113 25.78 46.67 -9.27
C PRO A 113 24.32 46.22 -9.14
N SER A 114 23.55 46.39 -10.20
CA SER A 114 22.19 45.82 -10.28
C SER A 114 22.29 44.32 -9.98
N GLU A 115 21.58 43.89 -8.95
CA GLU A 115 21.36 42.48 -8.61
C GLU A 115 20.83 41.78 -9.88
N PRO A 116 21.33 40.60 -10.24
CA PRO A 116 20.79 39.86 -11.38
C PRO A 116 19.32 39.60 -11.11
N GLU A 117 18.45 40.09 -11.97
CA GLU A 117 17.01 39.84 -11.97
C GLU A 117 16.83 38.32 -12.06
N GLU A 118 16.32 37.71 -10.98
CA GLU A 118 15.95 36.32 -10.92
C GLU A 118 14.97 36.06 -12.08
N PRO A 119 15.23 35.08 -12.97
CA PRO A 119 14.35 34.83 -14.08
C PRO A 119 12.94 34.58 -13.55
N ALA A 120 11.96 35.34 -14.02
CA ALA A 120 10.55 35.18 -13.67
C ALA A 120 10.17 33.70 -13.81
N PRO A 121 9.41 33.13 -12.87
CA PRO A 121 9.00 31.75 -12.94
C PRO A 121 8.33 31.53 -14.30
N THR A 122 8.88 30.57 -15.05
CA THR A 122 8.27 30.12 -16.30
C THR A 122 6.82 29.75 -15.99
N PRO A 123 5.81 30.24 -16.74
CA PRO A 123 4.43 29.88 -16.51
C PRO A 123 4.36 28.34 -16.50
N GLU A 124 3.93 27.79 -15.39
CA GLU A 124 3.63 26.35 -15.27
C GLU A 124 2.62 26.03 -16.38
N ALA A 125 2.97 25.06 -17.24
CA ALA A 125 2.05 24.65 -18.31
C ALA A 125 0.68 24.35 -17.68
N PRO A 126 -0.43 24.76 -18.29
CA PRO A 126 -1.75 24.49 -17.73
C PRO A 126 -1.84 23.00 -17.45
N LEU A 127 -2.23 22.66 -16.22
CA LEU A 127 -2.53 21.28 -15.86
C LEU A 127 -3.52 20.72 -16.90
N PRO A 128 -3.31 19.49 -17.37
CA PRO A 128 -4.20 18.88 -18.33
C PRO A 128 -5.63 18.93 -17.81
N GLU A 129 -6.60 19.02 -18.72
CA GLU A 129 -8.02 19.04 -18.34
C GLU A 129 -8.33 17.77 -17.51
N ALA A 130 -8.37 17.92 -16.19
CA ALA A 130 -8.82 16.88 -15.28
C ALA A 130 -10.21 16.43 -15.75
N GLY A 131 -10.39 15.10 -15.90
CA GLY A 131 -11.68 14.54 -16.29
C GLY A 131 -11.77 13.95 -17.71
N ARG A 132 -10.68 13.89 -18.47
CA ARG A 132 -10.66 13.15 -19.74
C ARG A 132 -10.67 11.64 -19.53
N ILE A 133 -9.90 11.15 -18.53
CA ILE A 133 -9.91 9.76 -18.06
C ILE A 133 -10.80 9.70 -16.83
N LYS A 134 -11.79 8.81 -16.83
CA LYS A 134 -12.76 8.64 -15.74
C LYS A 134 -12.78 7.23 -15.16
N HIS A 135 -12.16 6.28 -15.87
CA HIS A 135 -12.03 4.90 -15.40
C HIS A 135 -10.56 4.48 -15.46
N VAL A 136 -9.97 4.24 -14.31
CA VAL A 136 -8.58 3.78 -14.16
C VAL A 136 -8.59 2.36 -13.64
N PHE A 137 -7.97 1.44 -14.39
CA PHE A 137 -7.78 0.05 -14.01
C PHE A 137 -6.30 -0.17 -13.73
N VAL A 138 -5.95 -0.65 -12.55
CA VAL A 138 -4.58 -0.98 -12.16
C VAL A 138 -4.49 -2.47 -11.91
N ILE A 139 -3.68 -3.18 -12.70
CA ILE A 139 -3.33 -4.59 -12.44
C ILE A 139 -1.92 -4.60 -11.87
N SER A 140 -1.75 -5.18 -10.67
CA SER A 140 -0.47 -5.30 -9.99
C SER A 140 -0.05 -6.76 -9.92
N VAL A 141 1.06 -7.11 -10.55
CA VAL A 141 1.66 -8.46 -10.56
C VAL A 141 3.08 -8.43 -10.01
N ALA A 142 3.73 -9.56 -9.82
CA ALA A 142 5.15 -9.64 -9.47
C ALA A 142 6.02 -9.75 -10.73
N SER A 143 7.29 -9.32 -10.63
CA SER A 143 8.24 -9.35 -11.73
C SER A 143 9.63 -9.81 -11.30
N SER A 144 10.32 -10.48 -12.19
CA SER A 144 11.75 -10.80 -12.05
C SER A 144 12.66 -9.72 -12.65
N GLY A 145 12.17 -8.48 -12.71
CA GLY A 145 12.87 -7.32 -13.25
C GLY A 145 12.47 -6.97 -14.69
N TYR A 146 12.95 -5.82 -15.15
CA TYR A 146 12.61 -5.24 -16.46
C TYR A 146 12.86 -6.18 -17.64
N GLU A 147 14.00 -6.86 -17.65
CA GLU A 147 14.39 -7.74 -18.76
C GLU A 147 13.46 -8.96 -18.89
N ALA A 148 12.94 -9.47 -17.76
CA ALA A 148 11.98 -10.57 -17.78
C ALA A 148 10.62 -10.16 -18.36
N ALA A 149 10.23 -8.91 -18.17
CA ALA A 149 8.93 -8.39 -18.64
C ALA A 149 9.02 -7.80 -20.07
N PHE A 150 10.08 -7.00 -20.37
CA PHE A 150 10.13 -6.14 -21.54
C PHE A 150 11.45 -6.24 -22.33
N GLY A 151 12.39 -7.10 -21.94
CA GLY A 151 13.68 -7.29 -22.62
C GLY A 151 13.57 -8.04 -23.95
N ASP A 152 14.73 -8.41 -24.50
CA ASP A 152 14.81 -9.08 -25.82
C ASP A 152 14.25 -10.51 -25.80
N ALA A 153 14.31 -11.21 -24.66
CA ALA A 153 13.76 -12.55 -24.48
C ALA A 153 12.78 -12.57 -23.28
N PRO A 154 11.62 -11.94 -23.40
CA PRO A 154 10.73 -11.75 -22.29
C PRO A 154 10.08 -13.07 -21.84
N GLN A 155 9.92 -13.23 -20.53
CA GLN A 155 9.20 -14.36 -19.93
C GLN A 155 7.68 -14.12 -19.89
N MET A 156 7.23 -12.90 -20.26
CA MET A 156 5.84 -12.48 -20.34
C MET A 156 5.48 -12.11 -21.80
N PRO A 157 5.31 -13.10 -22.70
CA PRO A 157 5.09 -12.83 -24.12
C PRO A 157 3.78 -12.10 -24.42
N TYR A 158 2.71 -12.32 -23.69
CA TYR A 158 1.48 -11.56 -23.87
C TYR A 158 1.70 -10.07 -23.54
N LEU A 159 2.32 -9.77 -22.42
CA LEU A 159 2.63 -8.41 -22.01
C LEU A 159 3.56 -7.73 -23.02
N ALA A 160 4.68 -8.36 -23.35
CA ALA A 160 5.73 -7.77 -24.18
C ALA A 160 5.39 -7.66 -25.67
N GLN A 161 4.72 -8.68 -26.24
CA GLN A 161 4.52 -8.80 -27.68
C GLN A 161 3.11 -8.43 -28.11
N THR A 162 2.11 -8.66 -27.24
CA THR A 162 0.70 -8.39 -27.58
C THR A 162 0.22 -7.06 -27.02
N LEU A 163 0.52 -6.78 -25.76
CA LEU A 163 -0.04 -5.61 -25.08
C LEU A 163 0.85 -4.35 -25.23
N ARG A 164 2.16 -4.46 -25.06
CA ARG A 164 3.10 -3.33 -25.19
C ARG A 164 2.96 -2.53 -26.48
N PRO A 165 2.76 -3.14 -27.66
CA PRO A 165 2.56 -2.38 -28.90
C PRO A 165 1.31 -1.49 -28.90
N GLN A 166 0.38 -1.69 -27.97
CA GLN A 166 -0.86 -0.93 -27.85
C GLN A 166 -0.77 0.23 -26.86
N GLY A 167 0.33 0.34 -26.10
CA GLY A 167 0.45 1.28 -24.99
C GLY A 167 1.71 2.13 -24.99
N LEU A 168 1.87 2.89 -23.93
CA LEU A 168 3.07 3.66 -23.56
C LEU A 168 3.81 2.92 -22.45
N LEU A 169 5.05 2.54 -22.70
CA LEU A 169 5.92 1.91 -21.71
C LEU A 169 6.69 2.96 -20.90
N LEU A 170 6.46 3.04 -19.59
CA LEU A 170 7.31 3.75 -18.65
C LEU A 170 8.54 2.88 -18.37
N SER A 171 9.57 3.01 -19.21
CA SER A 171 10.70 2.10 -19.24
C SER A 171 11.67 2.25 -18.06
N ASN A 172 11.53 3.31 -17.28
CA ASN A 172 12.34 3.60 -16.11
C ASN A 172 11.48 3.72 -14.84
N TYR A 173 10.55 2.76 -14.67
CA TYR A 173 9.78 2.60 -13.46
C TYR A 173 10.46 1.60 -12.53
N SER A 174 10.65 1.99 -11.27
CA SER A 174 11.34 1.19 -10.26
C SER A 174 10.49 1.04 -9.01
N LEU A 175 10.56 -0.13 -8.38
CA LEU A 175 9.98 -0.39 -7.08
C LEU A 175 10.77 0.35 -5.98
N LEU A 176 10.15 0.53 -4.82
CA LEU A 176 10.77 1.09 -3.61
C LEU A 176 11.46 0.00 -2.77
N ASP A 177 10.97 -1.23 -2.91
CA ASP A 177 11.44 -2.41 -2.17
C ASP A 177 11.18 -3.68 -2.98
N GLU A 178 11.85 -4.78 -2.65
CA GLU A 178 11.61 -6.09 -3.27
C GLU A 178 10.29 -6.71 -2.78
N ALA A 179 9.88 -6.43 -1.55
CA ALA A 179 8.64 -6.90 -0.95
C ALA A 179 7.40 -6.30 -1.61
N ALA A 180 6.26 -6.99 -1.54
CA ALA A 180 5.03 -6.58 -2.20
C ALA A 180 4.34 -5.41 -1.50
N LEU A 181 4.13 -5.55 -0.20
CA LEU A 181 3.30 -4.62 0.56
C LEU A 181 3.82 -3.18 0.58
N PRO A 182 5.14 -2.88 0.74
CA PRO A 182 5.60 -1.50 0.78
C PRO A 182 5.35 -0.75 -0.53
N ASN A 183 5.38 -1.43 -1.66
CA ASN A 183 5.12 -0.83 -2.96
C ASN A 183 3.63 -0.54 -3.16
N SER A 184 2.76 -1.48 -2.81
CA SER A 184 1.31 -1.32 -2.93
C SER A 184 0.77 -0.26 -1.96
N ILE A 185 1.24 -0.24 -0.72
CA ILE A 185 0.94 0.82 0.27
C ILE A 185 1.37 2.20 -0.27
N ALA A 186 2.58 2.31 -0.82
CA ALA A 186 3.06 3.56 -1.41
C ALA A 186 2.20 4.00 -2.60
N ALA A 187 1.76 3.07 -3.44
CA ALA A 187 0.94 3.34 -4.62
C ALA A 187 -0.51 3.76 -4.29
N VAL A 188 -1.01 3.46 -3.08
CA VAL A 188 -2.38 3.84 -2.68
C VAL A 188 -2.44 4.87 -1.56
N SER A 189 -1.33 5.24 -0.92
CA SER A 189 -1.36 6.18 0.21
C SER A 189 -0.18 7.15 0.29
N GLY A 190 0.87 6.90 -0.48
CA GLY A 190 2.10 7.67 -0.38
C GLY A 190 2.89 7.43 0.90
N GLN A 191 2.53 6.43 1.71
CA GLN A 191 3.31 6.08 2.90
C GLN A 191 4.64 5.45 2.53
N ARG A 192 5.64 5.65 3.38
CA ARG A 192 6.98 5.13 3.13
C ARG A 192 7.12 3.70 3.64
N PRO A 193 7.95 2.86 2.98
CA PRO A 193 8.33 1.57 3.52
C PRO A 193 8.86 1.68 4.95
N ASN A 194 8.36 0.85 5.85
CA ASN A 194 8.83 0.69 7.22
C ASN A 194 9.34 -0.75 7.47
N ALA A 195 9.81 -1.08 8.65
CA ALA A 195 10.42 -2.38 8.91
C ALA A 195 9.43 -3.54 8.72
N ASP A 196 8.17 -3.37 9.15
CA ASP A 196 7.15 -4.42 9.05
C ASP A 196 6.65 -4.60 7.61
N THR A 197 6.37 -3.51 6.90
CA THR A 197 5.96 -3.59 5.49
C THR A 197 7.06 -4.16 4.59
N ARG A 198 8.35 -3.87 4.87
CA ARG A 198 9.49 -4.48 4.16
C ARG A 198 9.62 -5.98 4.38
N ALA A 199 9.06 -6.49 5.47
CA ALA A 199 8.95 -7.92 5.74
C ALA A 199 7.65 -8.53 5.18
N ASP A 200 6.87 -7.80 4.37
CA ASP A 200 5.53 -8.18 3.90
C ASP A 200 4.57 -8.53 5.05
N CYS A 201 4.74 -7.88 6.20
CA CYS A 201 3.85 -8.01 7.36
C CYS A 201 3.51 -9.48 7.71
N PRO A 202 4.50 -10.27 8.11
CA PRO A 202 4.26 -11.68 8.48
C PRO A 202 3.31 -11.81 9.68
N THR A 203 3.17 -10.74 10.46
CA THR A 203 2.15 -10.54 11.49
C THR A 203 1.40 -9.26 11.15
N TYR A 204 0.09 -9.29 11.26
CA TYR A 204 -0.79 -8.15 10.96
C TYR A 204 -0.73 -7.14 12.11
N THR A 205 0.40 -6.44 12.22
CA THR A 205 0.78 -5.58 13.35
C THR A 205 0.26 -4.16 13.16
N GLU A 206 -0.40 -3.63 14.17
CA GLU A 206 -0.83 -2.24 14.18
C GLU A 206 0.33 -1.28 14.46
N PHE A 207 0.20 -0.03 13.98
CA PHE A 207 1.10 1.02 14.43
C PHE A 207 0.93 1.26 15.94
N PRO A 208 2.02 1.49 16.68
CA PRO A 208 1.92 1.72 18.12
C PRO A 208 1.07 2.96 18.42
N PRO A 209 0.28 2.94 19.51
CA PRO A 209 -0.53 4.08 19.92
C PRO A 209 0.29 5.36 20.05
N GLY A 210 -0.18 6.44 19.42
CA GLY A 210 0.50 7.74 19.41
C GLY A 210 1.60 7.87 18.35
N ALA A 211 1.67 6.99 17.38
CA ALA A 211 2.45 7.18 16.16
C ALA A 211 2.08 8.54 15.53
N LYS A 212 3.10 9.30 15.09
CA LYS A 212 2.88 10.68 14.63
C LYS A 212 2.83 10.74 13.11
N VAL A 213 1.77 11.37 12.60
CA VAL A 213 1.68 11.77 11.21
C VAL A 213 2.36 13.13 11.05
N SER A 214 3.29 13.23 10.10
CA SER A 214 4.00 14.47 9.78
C SER A 214 3.07 15.48 9.08
N SER A 215 3.51 16.73 8.93
CA SER A 215 2.79 17.73 8.15
C SER A 215 2.64 17.37 6.67
N SER A 216 3.47 16.47 6.16
CA SER A 216 3.33 15.93 4.80
C SER A 216 2.41 14.70 4.72
N GLY A 217 1.81 14.25 5.81
CA GLY A 217 0.93 13.08 5.83
C GLY A 217 1.65 11.73 6.01
N VAL A 218 2.99 11.70 6.13
CA VAL A 218 3.75 10.46 6.35
C VAL A 218 3.75 10.13 7.83
N ILE A 219 3.38 8.90 8.19
CA ILE A 219 3.44 8.39 9.56
C ILE A 219 4.87 7.97 9.92
N SER A 220 5.23 8.13 11.19
CA SER A 220 6.51 7.67 11.73
C SER A 220 6.35 6.39 12.55
N GLY A 221 7.36 5.53 12.50
CA GLY A 221 7.35 4.24 13.20
C GLY A 221 7.25 3.07 12.25
N SER A 222 6.87 1.92 12.78
CA SER A 222 6.68 0.68 12.04
C SER A 222 5.36 0.04 12.44
N GLY A 223 4.74 -0.64 11.52
CA GLY A 223 3.45 -1.30 11.61
C GLY A 223 2.91 -1.62 10.22
N CYS A 224 1.89 -2.44 10.18
CA CYS A 224 1.21 -2.89 8.97
C CYS A 224 -0.11 -2.18 8.77
N VAL A 225 -0.85 -1.96 9.87
CA VAL A 225 -2.20 -1.38 9.83
C VAL A 225 -2.11 0.09 10.26
N TYR A 226 -2.43 0.95 9.33
CA TYR A 226 -2.30 2.40 9.48
C TYR A 226 -3.50 2.99 10.25
N PRO A 227 -3.27 3.92 11.20
CA PRO A 227 -4.34 4.54 11.97
C PRO A 227 -5.29 5.36 11.08
N VAL A 228 -6.49 5.62 11.57
CA VAL A 228 -7.60 6.27 10.85
C VAL A 228 -7.24 7.64 10.26
N GLU A 229 -6.26 8.34 10.83
CA GLU A 229 -5.79 9.64 10.33
C GLU A 229 -4.87 9.50 9.10
N THR A 230 -4.44 8.28 8.75
CA THR A 230 -3.60 8.01 7.58
C THR A 230 -4.49 7.63 6.42
N LEU A 231 -4.77 8.61 5.56
CA LEU A 231 -5.68 8.42 4.43
C LEU A 231 -5.01 7.68 3.27
N SER A 232 -5.85 6.97 2.52
CA SER A 232 -5.52 6.31 1.26
C SER A 232 -6.18 7.02 0.06
N LEU A 233 -5.81 6.61 -1.15
CA LEU A 233 -6.48 7.01 -2.39
C LEU A 233 -7.98 6.66 -2.36
N ALA A 234 -8.36 5.55 -1.74
CA ALA A 234 -9.75 5.14 -1.60
C ALA A 234 -10.57 6.15 -0.79
N ASP A 235 -10.02 6.67 0.32
CA ASP A 235 -10.64 7.74 1.12
C ASP A 235 -10.84 9.02 0.29
N GLN A 236 -9.82 9.38 -0.50
CA GLN A 236 -9.90 10.56 -1.37
C GLN A 236 -10.94 10.40 -2.48
N LEU A 237 -10.99 9.22 -3.11
CA LEU A 237 -11.98 8.92 -4.15
C LEU A 237 -13.38 9.01 -3.59
N ALA A 238 -13.65 8.37 -2.45
CA ALA A 238 -14.95 8.44 -1.77
C ALA A 238 -15.31 9.90 -1.41
N GLY A 239 -14.37 10.66 -0.85
CA GLY A 239 -14.55 12.08 -0.56
C GLY A 239 -14.82 12.93 -1.80
N GLY A 240 -14.19 12.62 -2.93
CA GLY A 240 -14.38 13.22 -4.24
C GLY A 240 -15.64 12.74 -4.99
N ARG A 241 -16.40 11.80 -4.42
CA ARG A 241 -17.58 11.14 -5.02
C ARG A 241 -17.25 10.29 -6.25
N PHE A 242 -16.05 9.75 -6.29
CA PHE A 242 -15.66 8.72 -7.26
C PHE A 242 -15.86 7.34 -6.63
N SER A 243 -16.34 6.40 -7.42
CA SER A 243 -16.44 5.01 -6.99
C SER A 243 -15.07 4.31 -7.14
N TRP A 244 -14.78 3.41 -6.21
CA TRP A 244 -13.60 2.55 -6.29
C TRP A 244 -13.95 1.12 -5.90
N HIS A 245 -13.25 0.17 -6.49
CA HIS A 245 -13.25 -1.23 -6.07
C HIS A 245 -11.83 -1.78 -6.11
N ALA A 246 -11.54 -2.65 -5.15
CA ALA A 246 -10.41 -3.55 -5.18
C ALA A 246 -10.93 -4.96 -5.45
N TYR A 247 -10.40 -5.62 -6.47
CA TYR A 247 -10.80 -6.94 -6.91
C TYR A 247 -9.66 -7.92 -6.63
N MET A 248 -9.87 -8.82 -5.66
CA MET A 248 -8.85 -9.74 -5.14
C MET A 248 -9.16 -11.17 -5.55
N GLU A 249 -8.22 -11.82 -6.23
CA GLU A 249 -8.34 -13.23 -6.58
C GLU A 249 -8.18 -14.11 -5.35
N GLY A 250 -8.95 -15.20 -5.27
CA GLY A 250 -8.89 -16.17 -4.20
C GLY A 250 -9.43 -15.71 -2.84
N MET A 251 -9.87 -14.45 -2.70
CA MET A 251 -10.30 -13.89 -1.42
C MET A 251 -11.50 -14.62 -0.80
N SER A 252 -12.41 -15.14 -1.61
CA SER A 252 -13.62 -15.86 -1.16
C SER A 252 -13.40 -17.36 -0.93
N ASP A 253 -12.19 -17.88 -1.16
CA ASP A 253 -11.94 -19.33 -1.16
C ASP A 253 -11.67 -19.89 0.26
N GLU A 254 -11.46 -19.03 1.25
CA GLU A 254 -11.29 -19.42 2.64
C GLU A 254 -12.63 -19.75 3.32
N ALA A 255 -12.84 -21.02 3.68
CA ALA A 255 -14.07 -21.48 4.32
C ALA A 255 -14.28 -20.76 5.68
N GLY A 256 -15.33 -19.96 5.76
CA GLY A 256 -15.72 -19.23 6.97
C GLY A 256 -15.14 -17.82 7.10
N ALA A 257 -14.31 -17.39 6.15
CA ALA A 257 -13.92 -15.98 6.03
C ALA A 257 -15.10 -15.14 5.52
N PRO A 258 -15.13 -13.82 5.80
CA PRO A 258 -16.05 -12.91 5.12
C PRO A 258 -15.78 -12.96 3.61
N GLU A 259 -16.81 -12.71 2.80
CA GLU A 259 -16.65 -12.69 1.34
C GLU A 259 -15.78 -11.50 0.88
N ASN A 260 -15.81 -10.39 1.61
CA ASN A 260 -15.13 -9.14 1.28
C ASN A 260 -14.18 -8.71 2.38
N CYS A 261 -13.15 -7.91 2.04
CA CYS A 261 -12.26 -7.27 3.01
C CYS A 261 -11.59 -8.29 3.95
N VAL A 262 -11.06 -9.37 3.38
CA VAL A 262 -10.43 -10.45 4.15
C VAL A 262 -9.03 -10.03 4.61
N HIS A 263 -8.80 -10.08 5.93
CA HIS A 263 -7.50 -9.78 6.54
C HIS A 263 -7.32 -10.60 7.83
N PRO A 264 -6.09 -10.81 8.30
CA PRO A 264 -5.85 -11.42 9.61
C PRO A 264 -6.40 -10.54 10.74
N GLU A 265 -6.70 -11.17 11.88
CA GLU A 265 -6.95 -10.42 13.11
C GLU A 265 -5.68 -9.65 13.55
N PRO A 266 -5.80 -8.52 14.26
CA PRO A 266 -4.67 -7.77 14.78
C PRO A 266 -3.72 -8.65 15.59
N GLU A 267 -2.41 -8.47 15.36
CA GLU A 267 -1.30 -9.23 15.98
C GLU A 267 -1.30 -10.74 15.64
N VAL A 268 -2.07 -11.17 14.66
CA VAL A 268 -2.08 -12.54 14.16
C VAL A 268 -1.17 -12.67 12.93
N ALA A 269 -0.40 -13.75 12.89
CA ALA A 269 0.42 -14.08 11.73
C ALA A 269 -0.45 -14.54 10.56
N GLU A 270 -0.20 -13.99 9.37
CA GLU A 270 -0.83 -14.49 8.15
C GLU A 270 -0.18 -15.81 7.74
N THR A 271 -1.00 -16.80 7.43
CA THR A 271 -0.58 -18.09 6.88
C THR A 271 -1.33 -18.36 5.58
N PRO A 272 -0.94 -17.69 4.48
CA PRO A 272 -1.66 -17.83 3.22
C PRO A 272 -1.55 -19.27 2.70
N VAL A 273 -2.63 -19.75 2.10
CA VAL A 273 -2.64 -21.02 1.37
C VAL A 273 -1.73 -20.87 0.14
N THR A 274 -0.95 -21.90 -0.16
CA THR A 274 -0.12 -21.92 -1.37
C THR A 274 -0.98 -21.63 -2.62
N GLY A 275 -0.64 -20.59 -3.34
CA GLY A 275 -1.38 -20.15 -4.52
C GLY A 275 -2.71 -19.47 -4.23
N GLY A 276 -3.02 -19.15 -2.97
CA GLY A 276 -4.24 -18.48 -2.57
C GLY A 276 -4.08 -16.97 -2.35
N TYR A 277 -5.15 -16.37 -1.88
CA TYR A 277 -5.17 -14.97 -1.45
C TYR A 277 -4.16 -14.70 -0.33
N SER A 278 -3.61 -13.49 -0.32
CA SER A 278 -2.79 -12.98 0.77
C SER A 278 -3.01 -11.47 0.95
N SER A 279 -3.19 -11.01 2.20
CA SER A 279 -3.41 -9.61 2.54
C SER A 279 -2.22 -8.72 2.15
N ARG A 280 -1.00 -9.27 2.04
CA ARG A 280 0.17 -8.52 1.55
C ARG A 280 0.04 -8.01 0.11
N LEU A 281 -0.87 -8.59 -0.69
CA LEU A 281 -1.19 -8.14 -2.04
C LEU A 281 -2.41 -7.20 -2.08
N ASN A 282 -3.06 -7.01 -0.93
CA ASN A 282 -4.25 -6.18 -0.77
C ASN A 282 -3.97 -4.97 0.11
N PRO A 283 -3.54 -3.82 -0.44
CA PRO A 283 -3.20 -2.66 0.39
C PRO A 283 -4.39 -2.06 1.13
N PHE A 284 -5.63 -2.30 0.70
CA PHE A 284 -6.82 -1.64 1.25
C PHE A 284 -7.23 -2.19 2.62
N THR A 285 -6.82 -3.41 2.95
CA THR A 285 -7.04 -3.99 4.29
C THR A 285 -6.09 -3.47 5.36
N HIS A 286 -5.19 -2.55 5.03
CA HIS A 286 -4.16 -2.02 5.92
C HIS A 286 -4.45 -0.61 6.44
N PHE A 287 -5.70 -0.11 6.32
CA PHE A 287 -6.08 1.25 6.75
C PHE A 287 -7.34 1.24 7.60
N HIS A 288 -7.22 1.68 8.85
CA HIS A 288 -8.39 1.85 9.74
C HIS A 288 -9.43 2.82 9.18
N SER A 289 -9.03 3.80 8.35
CA SER A 289 -9.97 4.68 7.65
C SER A 289 -10.96 3.91 6.76
N LEU A 290 -10.54 2.75 6.21
CA LEU A 290 -11.40 1.90 5.37
C LEU A 290 -12.07 0.78 6.17
N LEU A 291 -11.35 0.19 7.13
CA LEU A 291 -11.83 -0.93 7.94
C LEU A 291 -12.96 -0.49 8.89
N ASP A 292 -12.73 0.58 9.67
CA ASP A 292 -13.65 0.99 10.74
C ASP A 292 -14.91 1.66 10.21
N LEU A 293 -14.86 2.26 9.02
CA LEU A 293 -16.00 2.94 8.40
C LEU A 293 -16.81 2.04 7.46
N GLY A 294 -16.36 0.81 7.21
CA GLY A 294 -17.04 -0.18 6.38
C GLY A 294 -16.84 -0.02 4.88
N ASP A 295 -15.97 0.89 4.45
CA ASP A 295 -15.65 1.09 3.04
C ASP A 295 -14.90 -0.12 2.46
N CYS A 296 -14.01 -0.74 3.24
CA CYS A 296 -13.35 -1.98 2.86
C CYS A 296 -14.38 -3.10 2.61
N ALA A 297 -15.27 -3.37 3.56
CA ALA A 297 -16.30 -4.41 3.41
C ALA A 297 -17.24 -4.21 2.21
N THR A 298 -17.35 -2.98 1.71
CA THR A 298 -18.21 -2.64 0.58
C THR A 298 -17.49 -2.73 -0.76
N ASN A 299 -16.21 -2.31 -0.81
CA ASN A 299 -15.51 -2.05 -2.06
C ASN A 299 -14.32 -2.98 -2.33
N ASP A 300 -13.84 -3.70 -1.31
CA ASP A 300 -12.78 -4.70 -1.46
C ASP A 300 -13.44 -6.08 -1.58
N VAL A 301 -13.51 -6.58 -2.82
CA VAL A 301 -14.40 -7.67 -3.22
C VAL A 301 -13.64 -8.78 -3.99
N PRO A 302 -14.19 -10.00 -4.07
CA PRO A 302 -13.60 -11.06 -4.88
C PRO A 302 -13.48 -10.66 -6.36
N LEU A 303 -12.41 -11.10 -7.02
CA LEU A 303 -12.15 -10.83 -8.45
C LEU A 303 -13.30 -11.26 -9.37
N THR A 304 -14.10 -12.24 -8.96
CA THR A 304 -15.28 -12.69 -9.72
C THR A 304 -16.33 -11.62 -9.94
N GLU A 305 -16.37 -10.56 -9.09
CA GLU A 305 -17.28 -9.44 -9.23
C GLU A 305 -16.90 -8.54 -10.43
N LEU A 306 -15.61 -8.47 -10.80
CA LEU A 306 -15.12 -7.64 -11.89
C LEU A 306 -15.87 -7.91 -13.22
N GLU A 307 -16.13 -9.17 -13.55
CA GLU A 307 -16.88 -9.50 -14.80
C GLU A 307 -18.30 -8.93 -14.82
N LYS A 308 -18.94 -8.81 -13.66
CA LYS A 308 -20.28 -8.22 -13.55
C LYS A 308 -20.21 -6.72 -13.75
N ASP A 309 -19.22 -6.09 -13.12
CA ASP A 309 -19.05 -4.64 -13.12
C ASP A 309 -18.61 -4.10 -14.48
N LEU A 310 -17.79 -4.84 -15.22
CA LEU A 310 -17.35 -4.47 -16.57
C LEU A 310 -18.46 -4.41 -17.61
N LYS A 311 -19.68 -4.91 -17.33
CA LYS A 311 -20.78 -4.97 -18.32
C LYS A 311 -21.34 -3.61 -18.71
N LYS A 312 -21.25 -2.61 -17.83
CA LYS A 312 -21.83 -1.27 -18.06
C LYS A 312 -20.90 -0.19 -17.51
N VAL A 313 -20.88 0.98 -18.14
CA VAL A 313 -20.16 2.15 -17.61
C VAL A 313 -20.61 2.50 -16.18
N THR A 314 -21.90 2.38 -15.88
CA THR A 314 -22.47 2.75 -14.58
C THR A 314 -22.23 1.74 -13.46
N THR A 315 -21.79 0.53 -13.77
CA THR A 315 -21.40 -0.48 -12.79
C THR A 315 -19.89 -0.60 -12.62
N THR A 316 -19.13 -0.14 -13.62
CA THR A 316 -17.67 -0.11 -13.53
C THR A 316 -17.24 1.04 -12.61
N ALA A 317 -16.40 0.75 -11.61
CA ALA A 317 -15.87 1.78 -10.71
C ALA A 317 -14.96 2.76 -11.45
N ASN A 318 -14.89 4.01 -10.97
CA ASN A 318 -13.95 5.00 -11.51
C ASN A 318 -12.49 4.55 -11.31
N TYR A 319 -12.19 3.90 -10.19
CA TYR A 319 -10.89 3.30 -9.92
C TYR A 319 -11.06 1.82 -9.59
N SER A 320 -10.39 0.96 -10.32
CA SER A 320 -10.39 -0.50 -10.15
C SER A 320 -8.96 -0.98 -9.90
N TYR A 321 -8.67 -1.44 -8.69
CA TYR A 321 -7.41 -2.10 -8.37
C TYR A 321 -7.61 -3.61 -8.46
N ILE A 322 -6.75 -4.30 -9.20
CA ILE A 322 -6.89 -5.73 -9.51
C ILE A 322 -5.62 -6.44 -9.07
N SER A 323 -5.75 -7.35 -8.12
CA SER A 323 -4.65 -8.14 -7.60
C SER A 323 -4.93 -9.63 -7.78
N PRO A 324 -4.07 -10.35 -8.51
CA PRO A 324 -4.09 -11.81 -8.53
C PRO A 324 -3.78 -12.42 -7.15
N ASP A 325 -4.04 -13.71 -7.02
CA ASP A 325 -3.53 -14.51 -5.89
C ASP A 325 -2.01 -14.71 -5.98
N LEU A 326 -1.43 -15.44 -5.04
CA LEU A 326 0.02 -15.65 -4.98
C LEU A 326 0.59 -16.41 -6.19
N CYS A 327 -0.16 -17.32 -6.78
CA CYS A 327 0.24 -18.03 -7.99
C CYS A 327 0.17 -17.09 -9.21
N ASP A 328 -1.00 -16.54 -9.46
CA ASP A 328 -1.29 -15.75 -10.65
C ASP A 328 -0.67 -14.34 -10.60
N ALA A 329 -0.28 -13.86 -9.41
CA ALA A 329 0.62 -12.70 -9.30
C ALA A 329 2.04 -13.00 -9.78
N GLY A 330 2.43 -14.27 -9.84
CA GLY A 330 3.73 -14.70 -10.35
C GLY A 330 4.78 -14.99 -9.27
N PHE A 331 4.37 -15.24 -8.02
CA PHE A 331 5.32 -15.65 -6.98
C PHE A 331 5.77 -17.10 -7.18
N ALA A 332 7.10 -17.31 -7.14
CA ALA A 332 7.68 -18.63 -7.34
C ALA A 332 7.30 -19.61 -6.21
N GLY A 333 7.03 -20.86 -6.59
CA GLY A 333 6.67 -21.92 -5.64
C GLY A 333 5.27 -21.77 -5.04
N GLN A 334 4.45 -20.86 -5.56
CA GLN A 334 3.09 -20.62 -5.08
C GLN A 334 2.02 -21.26 -5.98
N CYS A 335 2.40 -21.89 -7.07
CA CYS A 335 1.43 -22.48 -8.00
C CYS A 335 1.23 -23.97 -7.76
N PRO A 336 0.04 -24.52 -8.07
CA PRO A 336 -0.20 -25.96 -8.08
C PRO A 336 0.73 -26.68 -9.07
N ALA A 337 1.17 -27.87 -8.72
CA ALA A 337 2.06 -28.66 -9.57
C ALA A 337 1.47 -28.89 -10.97
N GLY A 338 2.24 -28.55 -12.01
CA GLY A 338 1.84 -28.73 -13.41
C GLY A 338 1.11 -27.53 -14.02
N THR A 339 0.98 -26.42 -13.30
CA THR A 339 0.50 -25.13 -13.84
C THR A 339 1.68 -24.19 -14.14
N PRO A 340 1.50 -23.15 -14.95
CA PRO A 340 2.52 -22.11 -15.12
C PRO A 340 2.94 -21.49 -13.80
N GLU A 341 4.20 -21.12 -13.64
CA GLU A 341 4.75 -20.49 -12.44
C GLU A 341 5.45 -19.16 -12.77
N GLY A 342 5.60 -18.30 -11.76
CA GLY A 342 6.35 -17.07 -11.87
C GLY A 342 5.80 -16.16 -12.97
N ALA A 343 6.70 -15.57 -13.75
CA ALA A 343 6.32 -14.64 -14.83
C ALA A 343 5.31 -15.25 -15.83
N ALA A 344 5.34 -16.56 -16.06
CA ALA A 344 4.41 -17.21 -16.98
C ALA A 344 2.99 -17.30 -16.41
N ALA A 345 2.82 -17.45 -15.11
CA ALA A 345 1.50 -17.40 -14.45
C ALA A 345 0.95 -15.96 -14.52
N ALA A 346 1.76 -14.96 -14.18
CA ALA A 346 1.36 -13.56 -14.29
C ALA A 346 0.98 -13.16 -15.72
N ASP A 347 1.70 -13.63 -16.73
CA ASP A 347 1.39 -13.37 -18.13
C ASP A 347 0.08 -14.04 -18.57
N ALA A 348 -0.19 -15.26 -18.07
CA ALA A 348 -1.47 -15.95 -18.31
C ALA A 348 -2.65 -15.21 -17.65
N PHE A 349 -2.50 -14.72 -16.43
CA PHE A 349 -3.48 -13.86 -15.77
C PHE A 349 -3.79 -12.60 -16.60
N LEU A 350 -2.74 -11.91 -17.05
CA LEU A 350 -2.92 -10.73 -17.91
C LEU A 350 -3.63 -11.10 -19.22
N ALA A 351 -3.28 -12.22 -19.85
CA ALA A 351 -3.92 -12.70 -21.09
C ALA A 351 -5.40 -13.04 -20.89
N GLN A 352 -5.80 -13.43 -19.68
CA GLN A 352 -7.18 -13.72 -19.32
C GLN A 352 -8.01 -12.44 -19.07
N TRP A 353 -7.49 -11.50 -18.30
CA TRP A 353 -8.27 -10.37 -17.77
C TRP A 353 -8.16 -9.10 -18.61
N VAL A 354 -7.01 -8.79 -19.19
CA VAL A 354 -6.82 -7.58 -20.00
C VAL A 354 -7.81 -7.49 -21.16
N PRO A 355 -8.04 -8.54 -21.97
CA PRO A 355 -9.01 -8.45 -23.06
C PRO A 355 -10.43 -8.11 -22.59
N LYS A 356 -10.84 -8.60 -21.42
CA LYS A 356 -12.16 -8.31 -20.83
C LYS A 356 -12.29 -6.83 -20.45
N ILE A 357 -11.23 -6.28 -19.83
CA ILE A 357 -11.17 -4.85 -19.45
C ILE A 357 -11.20 -3.98 -20.70
N LEU A 358 -10.33 -4.24 -21.69
CA LEU A 358 -10.26 -3.47 -22.93
C LEU A 358 -11.56 -3.54 -23.77
N ALA A 359 -12.31 -4.64 -23.63
CA ALA A 359 -13.60 -4.80 -24.30
C ALA A 359 -14.75 -4.07 -23.60
N SER A 360 -14.58 -3.67 -22.32
CA SER A 360 -15.63 -3.06 -21.50
C SER A 360 -16.09 -1.71 -22.04
N PRO A 361 -17.38 -1.35 -21.84
CA PRO A 361 -17.89 -0.04 -22.23
C PRO A 361 -17.19 1.12 -21.54
N ALA A 362 -16.81 0.98 -20.27
CA ALA A 362 -16.14 2.00 -19.49
C ALA A 362 -14.73 2.29 -20.03
N TYR A 363 -13.93 1.23 -20.28
CA TYR A 363 -12.61 1.41 -20.88
C TYR A 363 -12.68 2.08 -22.25
N LYS A 364 -13.61 1.65 -23.10
CA LYS A 364 -13.79 2.24 -24.45
C LYS A 364 -14.24 3.70 -24.43
N ALA A 365 -14.94 4.11 -23.39
CA ALA A 365 -15.39 5.50 -23.25
C ALA A 365 -14.23 6.44 -22.89
N ASP A 366 -13.53 6.12 -21.81
CA ASP A 366 -12.53 7.01 -21.21
C ASP A 366 -11.53 6.27 -20.28
N GLY A 367 -11.23 5.00 -20.61
CA GLY A 367 -10.44 4.14 -19.75
C GLY A 367 -8.93 4.31 -19.90
N LEU A 368 -8.24 4.09 -18.79
CA LEU A 368 -6.80 3.85 -18.67
C LEU A 368 -6.57 2.51 -18.00
N LEU A 369 -5.84 1.62 -18.64
CA LEU A 369 -5.30 0.43 -18.00
C LEU A 369 -3.82 0.66 -17.66
N VAL A 370 -3.45 0.42 -16.42
CA VAL A 370 -2.08 0.40 -15.91
C VAL A 370 -1.73 -1.03 -15.57
N VAL A 371 -0.74 -1.61 -16.22
CA VAL A 371 -0.13 -2.88 -15.83
C VAL A 371 1.19 -2.57 -15.16
N THR A 372 1.26 -2.81 -13.86
CA THR A 372 2.42 -2.50 -13.02
C THR A 372 2.87 -3.74 -12.24
N PHE A 373 4.02 -3.61 -11.60
CA PHE A 373 4.57 -4.64 -10.75
C PHE A 373 4.59 -4.14 -9.31
N GLY A 374 4.04 -4.94 -8.39
CA GLY A 374 3.99 -4.61 -6.96
C GLY A 374 5.13 -5.21 -6.16
N ALA A 375 5.82 -6.23 -6.68
CA ALA A 375 6.92 -6.91 -6.01
C ALA A 375 8.01 -7.31 -7.00
N ALA A 376 9.26 -7.36 -6.53
CA ALA A 376 10.29 -8.12 -7.20
C ALA A 376 10.13 -9.60 -6.82
N ASN A 377 10.03 -10.45 -7.81
CA ASN A 377 10.02 -11.89 -7.60
C ASN A 377 11.40 -12.44 -7.97
N PRO A 378 12.32 -12.61 -7.02
CA PRO A 378 13.58 -13.25 -7.32
C PRO A 378 13.29 -14.65 -7.88
N PRO A 379 13.99 -15.09 -8.92
CA PRO A 379 13.84 -16.44 -9.44
C PRO A 379 13.94 -17.43 -8.26
N PRO A 380 13.18 -18.55 -8.27
CA PRO A 380 13.29 -19.56 -7.22
C PRO A 380 14.77 -19.91 -7.06
N GLN A 381 15.22 -20.02 -5.82
CA GLN A 381 16.61 -20.46 -5.57
C GLN A 381 16.80 -21.80 -6.27
N ALA A 382 17.49 -21.72 -7.40
CA ALA A 382 17.74 -22.90 -8.22
C ALA A 382 18.40 -23.96 -7.37
N ASP A 383 18.13 -25.24 -7.69
CA ASP A 383 18.93 -26.37 -7.25
C ASP A 383 20.40 -25.96 -7.20
N PRO A 384 21.11 -26.07 -6.07
CA PRO A 384 22.51 -25.68 -5.97
C PRO A 384 23.43 -26.38 -7.01
N ALA A 385 22.93 -27.39 -7.72
CA ALA A 385 23.60 -28.02 -8.84
C ALA A 385 23.40 -27.33 -10.20
N VAL A 386 22.47 -26.37 -10.30
CA VAL A 386 22.22 -25.60 -11.54
C VAL A 386 22.72 -24.16 -11.33
N PRO A 387 23.59 -23.62 -12.20
CA PRO A 387 24.00 -22.23 -12.10
C PRO A 387 22.75 -21.33 -12.08
N ALA A 388 22.59 -20.52 -11.04
CA ALA A 388 21.52 -19.54 -10.99
C ALA A 388 21.58 -18.62 -12.22
N PRO A 389 20.45 -18.29 -12.86
CA PRO A 389 20.46 -17.22 -13.86
C PRO A 389 21.08 -15.97 -13.22
N ALA A 390 21.82 -15.19 -14.00
CA ALA A 390 22.42 -13.96 -13.52
C ALA A 390 21.32 -13.09 -12.90
N ALA A 391 21.54 -12.65 -11.66
CA ALA A 391 20.63 -11.72 -11.02
C ALA A 391 20.44 -10.49 -11.92
N PRO A 392 19.23 -9.91 -12.03
CA PRO A 392 19.02 -8.70 -12.80
C PRO A 392 19.95 -7.59 -12.30
N ALA A 393 20.47 -6.78 -13.21
CA ALA A 393 21.41 -5.70 -12.89
C ALA A 393 20.81 -4.67 -11.92
N ASP A 394 19.48 -4.50 -11.97
CA ASP A 394 18.68 -3.71 -11.04
C ASP A 394 17.36 -4.46 -10.80
N PRO A 395 17.24 -5.19 -9.71
CA PRO A 395 16.03 -5.98 -9.41
C PRO A 395 14.79 -5.12 -9.16
N LEU A 396 14.97 -3.86 -8.78
CA LEU A 396 13.88 -2.94 -8.54
C LEU A 396 13.34 -2.27 -9.81
N LYS A 397 14.12 -2.25 -10.89
CA LYS A 397 13.66 -1.71 -12.17
C LYS A 397 12.74 -2.72 -12.87
N VAL A 398 11.47 -2.36 -13.01
CA VAL A 398 10.43 -3.28 -13.51
C VAL A 398 9.69 -2.79 -14.76
N GLY A 399 9.63 -1.47 -14.97
CA GLY A 399 8.78 -0.87 -16.00
C GLY A 399 7.30 -0.90 -15.62
N THR A 400 6.49 -0.09 -16.30
CA THR A 400 5.01 -0.06 -16.15
C THR A 400 4.41 0.27 -17.50
N LEU A 401 3.34 -0.43 -17.88
CA LEU A 401 2.68 -0.22 -19.18
C LEU A 401 1.34 0.49 -18.99
N LEU A 402 1.15 1.58 -19.73
CA LEU A 402 -0.08 2.35 -19.78
C LEU A 402 -0.79 2.06 -21.10
N VAL A 403 -2.03 1.58 -21.06
CA VAL A 403 -2.84 1.32 -22.27
C VAL A 403 -4.09 2.17 -22.21
N SER A 404 -4.28 3.03 -23.20
CA SER A 404 -5.44 3.93 -23.31
C SER A 404 -5.54 4.45 -24.74
N GLN A 405 -6.73 4.86 -25.16
CA GLN A 405 -6.89 5.61 -26.42
C GLN A 405 -6.20 6.98 -26.42
N PHE A 406 -5.71 7.44 -25.25
CA PHE A 406 -5.08 8.74 -25.05
C PHE A 406 -3.55 8.67 -25.01
N VAL A 407 -2.95 7.51 -25.19
CA VAL A 407 -1.48 7.34 -25.32
C VAL A 407 -1.10 7.06 -26.77
N SER A 408 0.14 7.35 -27.14
CA SER A 408 0.71 6.96 -28.42
C SER A 408 1.08 5.47 -28.38
N PRO A 409 0.44 4.59 -29.17
CA PRO A 409 0.71 3.16 -29.14
C PRO A 409 2.18 2.84 -29.47
N GLY A 410 2.76 1.87 -28.77
CA GLY A 410 4.13 1.41 -28.96
C GLY A 410 5.22 2.40 -28.52
N SER A 411 4.82 3.53 -27.91
CA SER A 411 5.77 4.53 -27.40
C SER A 411 6.44 4.12 -26.09
N SER A 412 7.47 4.86 -25.69
CA SER A 412 8.17 4.65 -24.42
C SER A 412 8.59 5.97 -23.82
N ASP A 413 8.49 6.07 -22.49
CA ASP A 413 8.99 7.17 -21.69
C ASP A 413 10.08 6.67 -20.74
N GLY A 414 11.24 7.36 -20.76
CA GLY A 414 12.43 7.05 -19.95
C GLY A 414 12.54 7.88 -18.68
N VAL A 415 11.54 8.68 -18.33
CA VAL A 415 11.51 9.42 -17.07
C VAL A 415 11.46 8.44 -15.90
N ALA A 416 12.20 8.75 -14.82
CA ALA A 416 12.19 7.93 -13.62
C ALA A 416 10.85 8.06 -12.90
N TYR A 417 10.18 6.93 -12.70
CA TYR A 417 8.92 6.78 -11.99
C TYR A 417 9.02 5.71 -10.90
N ASP A 418 8.10 5.75 -9.95
CA ASP A 418 7.99 4.83 -8.84
C ASP A 418 6.52 4.69 -8.37
N PRO A 419 6.20 3.90 -7.33
CA PRO A 419 4.85 3.80 -6.78
C PRO A 419 4.23 5.13 -6.36
N TYR A 420 5.02 6.10 -5.87
CA TYR A 420 4.51 7.46 -5.58
C TYR A 420 4.08 8.19 -6.85
N SER A 421 4.78 7.93 -7.96
CA SER A 421 4.43 8.48 -9.26
C SER A 421 3.09 7.94 -9.77
N LEU A 422 2.80 6.66 -9.54
CA LEU A 422 1.51 6.04 -9.86
C LEU A 422 0.39 6.69 -9.05
N LEU A 423 0.57 6.84 -7.74
CA LEU A 423 -0.40 7.51 -6.88
C LEU A 423 -0.64 8.95 -7.35
N ARG A 424 0.42 9.76 -7.45
CA ARG A 424 0.32 11.16 -7.88
C ARG A 424 -0.39 11.31 -9.22
N SER A 425 -0.06 10.45 -10.20
CA SER A 425 -0.69 10.52 -11.52
C SER A 425 -2.18 10.18 -11.45
N THR A 426 -2.56 9.19 -10.63
CA THR A 426 -3.96 8.83 -10.41
C THR A 426 -4.71 9.97 -9.72
N GLU A 427 -4.12 10.58 -8.68
CA GLU A 427 -4.69 11.73 -7.99
C GLU A 427 -4.91 12.92 -8.96
N GLU A 428 -3.93 13.24 -9.80
CA GLU A 428 -4.04 14.32 -10.79
C GLU A 428 -5.13 14.03 -11.84
N LEU A 429 -5.29 12.77 -12.30
CA LEU A 429 -6.35 12.39 -13.22
C LEU A 429 -7.75 12.61 -12.64
N PHE A 430 -7.92 12.41 -11.34
CA PHE A 430 -9.19 12.64 -10.64
C PHE A 430 -9.31 14.04 -10.03
N GLY A 431 -8.30 14.91 -10.18
CA GLY A 431 -8.28 16.25 -9.59
C GLY A 431 -8.20 16.25 -8.06
N LEU A 432 -7.56 15.23 -7.49
CA LEU A 432 -7.35 15.06 -6.05
C LEU A 432 -6.03 15.68 -5.61
N THR A 433 -5.91 15.97 -4.32
CA THR A 433 -4.67 16.51 -3.72
C THR A 433 -3.70 15.37 -3.43
N SER A 434 -2.43 15.52 -3.77
CA SER A 434 -1.45 14.45 -3.57
C SER A 434 -1.20 14.14 -2.09
N LEU A 435 -1.24 12.83 -1.75
CA LEU A 435 -1.03 12.28 -0.41
C LEU A 435 0.46 12.12 -0.08
N ALA A 436 0.76 12.34 1.17
CA ALA A 436 2.02 11.95 1.82
C ALA A 436 3.28 12.18 0.94
N ALA A 437 4.09 11.16 0.67
CA ALA A 437 5.30 11.30 -0.13
C ALA A 437 5.03 11.61 -1.61
N ALA A 438 3.85 11.27 -2.15
CA ALA A 438 3.45 11.63 -3.52
C ALA A 438 3.32 13.15 -3.72
N SER A 439 3.08 13.92 -2.65
CA SER A 439 3.04 15.39 -2.69
C SER A 439 4.40 16.06 -2.93
N SER A 440 5.49 15.31 -2.83
CA SER A 440 6.85 15.85 -3.04
C SER A 440 7.04 16.34 -4.47
N THR A 441 7.61 17.53 -4.63
CA THR A 441 7.96 18.10 -5.95
C THR A 441 8.98 17.26 -6.74
N LYS A 442 9.65 16.31 -6.08
CA LYS A 442 10.58 15.38 -6.72
C LYS A 442 9.88 14.19 -7.39
N VAL A 443 8.68 13.85 -6.94
CA VAL A 443 7.89 12.77 -7.54
C VAL A 443 7.36 13.25 -8.89
N ARG A 444 7.62 12.47 -9.93
CA ARG A 444 7.15 12.76 -11.28
C ARG A 444 5.76 12.17 -11.50
N SER A 445 4.93 12.88 -12.21
CA SER A 445 3.63 12.38 -12.68
C SER A 445 3.72 12.03 -14.16
N PHE A 446 3.07 10.95 -14.56
CA PHE A 446 2.87 10.60 -15.95
C PHE A 446 1.48 11.02 -16.49
N ALA A 447 0.66 11.67 -15.68
CA ALA A 447 -0.66 12.15 -16.12
C ALA A 447 -0.56 13.05 -17.35
N LEU A 448 0.48 13.89 -17.47
CA LEU A 448 0.74 14.73 -18.63
C LEU A 448 0.98 13.93 -19.92
N ALA A 449 1.62 12.76 -19.85
CA ALA A 449 1.85 11.91 -21.01
C ALA A 449 0.54 11.29 -21.57
N LEU A 450 -0.52 11.26 -20.76
CA LEU A 450 -1.85 10.75 -21.14
C LEU A 450 -2.73 11.82 -21.78
N LEU A 451 -2.34 13.08 -21.67
CA LEU A 451 -3.19 14.22 -22.02
C LEU A 451 -2.60 15.04 -23.19
N GLY A 452 -1.45 14.56 -23.75
CA GLY A 452 -0.61 15.17 -24.79
C GLY A 452 -1.27 15.56 -26.10
#